data_90dec34a90e32f0e38fad691d147853d
#
_entry.id   90dec34a90e32f0e38fad691d147853d
#
_cell.length_a   1.000
_cell.length_b   1.000
_cell.length_c   1.000
_cell.angle_alpha   90.00
_cell.angle_beta   90.00
_cell.angle_gamma   90.00
#
_symmetry.space_group_name_H-M   'P 1'
#
loop_
_entity.id
_entity.type
_entity.pdbx_description
1 polymer ?
#
loop_
_entity_poly.entity_id
_entity_poly.type
_entity_poly.pdbx_seq_one_letter_code
_entity_poly.pdbx_strand_id
1 'polypeptide(L)'
;MIREMTLGQYYKADSILHKLDPRVKLLGTLLFVITLFFPKSLLSLGIATVFLILIVKISKVPVSMMIRGVKPLFIIICFSAIINMISVNGEVLLKLGPVSITKQGVWMAFYLVIRLVYLVIGSSVMTFTTTPNQLTDGLEKGFHFLKKVHVPVHEIAMMMSIALRFIPILTEELDKIMKAQMSRGVDFESGNIFERGKKLIPVLVPLFIAAIRRASDLAMAMDARCYNGGEGKTRLHPLVYAKRDYIAYVIMAVYVFVMIFCSFILRGIF
;
A
#
# COMPACT_ATOMS: atom_id res chain seq x y z
N MET A 1 9.83 -9.57 -19.90
CA MET A 1 9.92 -8.58 -18.82
C MET A 1 8.57 -8.16 -18.21
N ILE A 2 7.41 -8.27 -18.88
CA ILE A 2 6.10 -7.84 -18.35
C ILE A 2 5.38 -8.96 -17.55
N ARG A 3 5.88 -10.19 -17.59
CA ARG A 3 5.26 -11.38 -16.94
C ARG A 3 5.23 -11.39 -15.42
N GLU A 4 5.91 -10.47 -14.74
CA GLU A 4 6.00 -10.41 -13.27
C GLU A 4 5.20 -9.26 -12.63
N MET A 5 4.40 -8.54 -13.40
CA MET A 5 3.44 -7.59 -12.82
C MET A 5 2.25 -8.37 -12.25
N THR A 6 2.46 -8.99 -11.10
CA THR A 6 1.35 -9.51 -10.29
C THR A 6 0.56 -8.30 -9.78
N LEU A 7 -0.52 -7.98 -10.49
CA LEU A 7 -1.51 -7.00 -10.07
C LEU A 7 -2.11 -7.43 -8.72
N GLY A 8 -1.66 -6.72 -7.66
CA GLY A 8 -2.02 -7.00 -6.28
C GLY A 8 -1.22 -8.18 -5.71
N GLN A 9 -0.30 -7.87 -4.81
CA GLN A 9 0.49 -8.87 -4.07
C GLN A 9 -0.37 -9.60 -3.01
N TYR A 10 -1.64 -9.93 -3.35
CA TYR A 10 -2.53 -10.63 -2.44
C TYR A 10 -2.03 -12.08 -2.24
N TYR A 11 -1.79 -12.44 -0.98
CA TYR A 11 -1.43 -13.80 -0.61
C TYR A 11 -2.67 -14.56 -0.15
N LYS A 12 -3.06 -15.59 -0.90
CA LYS A 12 -4.26 -16.39 -0.59
C LYS A 12 -3.99 -17.28 0.62
N ALA A 13 -4.46 -16.87 1.79
CA ALA A 13 -4.41 -17.65 3.03
C ALA A 13 -5.70 -17.51 3.81
N ASP A 14 -6.05 -18.56 4.56
CA ASP A 14 -7.18 -18.55 5.49
C ASP A 14 -6.69 -18.04 6.86
N SER A 15 -6.84 -16.75 7.10
CA SER A 15 -6.56 -16.13 8.40
C SER A 15 -7.70 -15.21 8.84
N ILE A 16 -7.74 -14.88 10.13
CA ILE A 16 -8.71 -13.93 10.68
C ILE A 16 -8.58 -12.58 9.98
N LEU A 17 -7.35 -12.12 9.70
CA LEU A 17 -7.11 -10.86 9.03
C LEU A 17 -7.69 -10.84 7.59
N HIS A 18 -7.57 -11.94 6.84
CA HIS A 18 -8.13 -12.01 5.48
C HIS A 18 -9.65 -11.83 5.48
N LYS A 19 -10.32 -12.33 6.54
CA LYS A 19 -11.78 -12.31 6.70
C LYS A 19 -12.34 -11.01 7.32
N LEU A 20 -11.48 -10.06 7.73
CA LEU A 20 -11.91 -8.76 8.25
C LEU A 20 -12.42 -7.86 7.12
N ASP A 21 -13.36 -6.97 7.49
CA ASP A 21 -13.85 -5.92 6.58
C ASP A 21 -12.69 -5.03 6.11
N PRO A 22 -12.58 -4.70 4.80
CA PRO A 22 -11.53 -3.84 4.27
C PRO A 22 -11.43 -2.47 4.95
N ARG A 23 -12.54 -1.92 5.44
CA ARG A 23 -12.55 -0.65 6.19
C ARG A 23 -11.76 -0.73 7.49
N VAL A 24 -11.94 -1.85 8.22
CA VAL A 24 -11.21 -2.10 9.47
C VAL A 24 -9.72 -2.19 9.21
N LYS A 25 -9.32 -2.90 8.15
CA LYS A 25 -7.92 -3.04 7.75
C LYS A 25 -7.31 -1.70 7.34
N LEU A 26 -8.04 -0.90 6.53
CA LEU A 26 -7.61 0.44 6.11
C LEU A 26 -7.39 1.36 7.31
N LEU A 27 -8.42 1.49 8.17
CA LEU A 27 -8.32 2.33 9.36
C LEU A 27 -7.21 1.83 10.29
N GLY A 28 -7.09 0.50 10.45
CA GLY A 28 -6.07 -0.11 11.27
C GLY A 28 -4.66 0.16 10.82
N THR A 29 -4.42 0.01 9.55
CA THR A 29 -3.11 0.31 8.97
C THR A 29 -2.80 1.80 9.10
N LEU A 30 -3.78 2.69 8.85
CA LEU A 30 -3.60 4.12 8.98
C LEU A 30 -3.26 4.50 10.44
N LEU A 31 -4.03 4.00 11.40
CA LEU A 31 -3.78 4.26 12.82
C LEU A 31 -2.45 3.68 13.27
N PHE A 32 -2.08 2.48 12.84
CA PHE A 32 -0.77 1.90 13.11
C PHE A 32 0.35 2.79 12.60
N VAL A 33 0.28 3.23 11.33
CA VAL A 33 1.25 4.13 10.72
C VAL A 33 1.38 5.44 11.51
N ILE A 34 0.25 6.07 11.86
CA ILE A 34 0.23 7.30 12.64
C ILE A 34 0.86 7.09 14.02
N THR A 35 0.50 6.00 14.71
CA THR A 35 1.00 5.72 16.05
C THR A 35 2.50 5.48 16.09
N LEU A 36 3.14 5.03 15.01
CA LEU A 36 4.59 4.86 14.92
C LEU A 36 5.36 6.19 14.98
N PHE A 37 4.71 7.34 14.79
CA PHE A 37 5.36 8.65 14.92
C PHE A 37 5.37 9.20 16.37
N PHE A 38 4.57 8.63 17.27
CA PHE A 38 4.51 9.06 18.66
C PHE A 38 5.64 8.51 19.55
N PRO A 39 6.22 7.30 19.33
CA PRO A 39 7.20 6.72 20.23
C PRO A 39 8.47 7.58 20.32
N LYS A 40 8.78 8.06 21.52
CA LYS A 40 10.08 8.63 21.90
C LYS A 40 10.81 7.74 22.91
N SER A 41 10.19 6.65 23.36
CA SER A 41 10.66 5.75 24.41
C SER A 41 10.84 4.32 23.89
N LEU A 42 11.80 3.60 24.46
CA LEU A 42 12.06 2.19 24.16
C LEU A 42 10.84 1.31 24.48
N LEU A 43 10.08 1.66 25.50
CA LEU A 43 8.90 0.91 25.93
C LEU A 43 7.78 1.00 24.88
N SER A 44 7.52 2.18 24.33
CA SER A 44 6.52 2.34 23.27
C SER A 44 6.93 1.63 21.97
N LEU A 45 8.24 1.59 21.67
CA LEU A 45 8.76 0.80 20.56
C LEU A 45 8.56 -0.69 20.81
N GLY A 46 8.77 -1.20 22.04
CA GLY A 46 8.50 -2.57 22.43
C GLY A 46 7.04 -2.97 22.25
N ILE A 47 6.09 -2.11 22.64
CA ILE A 47 4.65 -2.34 22.46
C ILE A 47 4.32 -2.43 20.96
N ALA A 48 4.83 -1.52 20.14
CA ALA A 48 4.64 -1.55 18.70
C ALA A 48 5.21 -2.84 18.08
N THR A 49 6.38 -3.32 18.57
CA THR A 49 6.98 -4.59 18.14
C THR A 49 6.08 -5.78 18.43
N VAL A 50 5.60 -5.89 19.68
CA VAL A 50 4.71 -6.98 20.09
C VAL A 50 3.44 -6.97 19.27
N PHE A 51 2.83 -5.81 19.08
CA PHE A 51 1.62 -5.66 18.27
C PHE A 51 1.85 -6.09 16.82
N LEU A 52 2.95 -5.63 16.20
CA LEU A 52 3.30 -5.99 14.84
C LEU A 52 3.54 -7.50 14.68
N ILE A 53 4.28 -8.12 15.61
CA ILE A 53 4.52 -9.58 15.61
C ILE A 53 3.21 -10.34 15.73
N LEU A 54 2.29 -9.92 16.58
CA LEU A 54 0.97 -10.54 16.72
C LEU A 54 0.18 -10.45 15.43
N ILE A 55 0.12 -9.29 14.78
CA ILE A 55 -0.58 -9.09 13.51
C ILE A 55 0.04 -9.97 12.41
N VAL A 56 1.37 -9.99 12.29
CA VAL A 56 2.08 -10.82 11.31
C VAL A 56 1.79 -12.31 11.52
N LYS A 57 1.82 -12.81 12.76
CA LYS A 57 1.48 -14.19 13.07
C LYS A 57 0.02 -14.53 12.73
N ILE A 58 -0.93 -13.65 13.07
CA ILE A 58 -2.35 -13.86 12.78
C ILE A 58 -2.61 -13.80 11.26
N SER A 59 -1.83 -13.02 10.50
CA SER A 59 -1.98 -12.91 9.05
C SER A 59 -1.68 -14.22 8.30
N LYS A 60 -0.86 -15.11 8.87
CA LYS A 60 -0.35 -16.33 8.21
C LYS A 60 0.40 -16.07 6.90
N VAL A 61 0.82 -14.85 6.66
CA VAL A 61 1.64 -14.50 5.50
C VAL A 61 3.11 -14.81 5.80
N PRO A 62 3.86 -15.45 4.90
CA PRO A 62 5.28 -15.72 5.12
C PRO A 62 6.08 -14.44 5.34
N VAL A 63 6.82 -14.38 6.45
CA VAL A 63 7.64 -13.21 6.82
C VAL A 63 8.66 -12.88 5.72
N SER A 64 9.14 -13.89 4.99
CA SER A 64 10.06 -13.70 3.87
C SER A 64 9.51 -12.80 2.77
N MET A 65 8.19 -12.84 2.51
CA MET A 65 7.54 -11.96 1.54
C MET A 65 7.51 -10.50 2.03
N MET A 66 7.27 -10.30 3.33
CA MET A 66 7.26 -8.97 3.93
C MET A 66 8.68 -8.35 3.94
N ILE A 67 9.70 -9.14 4.25
CA ILE A 67 11.11 -8.71 4.22
C ILE A 67 11.55 -8.36 2.80
N ARG A 68 11.05 -9.04 1.77
CA ARG A 68 11.33 -8.65 0.37
C ARG A 68 10.87 -7.24 0.06
N GLY A 69 9.80 -6.76 0.70
CA GLY A 69 9.35 -5.37 0.59
C GLY A 69 10.31 -4.35 1.22
N VAL A 70 11.10 -4.76 2.22
CA VAL A 70 12.13 -3.91 2.85
C VAL A 70 13.39 -3.81 1.99
N LYS A 71 13.73 -4.87 1.23
CA LYS A 71 14.97 -4.95 0.44
C LYS A 71 15.23 -3.75 -0.47
N PRO A 72 14.28 -3.26 -1.30
CA PRO A 72 14.51 -2.10 -2.17
C PRO A 72 14.71 -0.80 -1.38
N LEU A 73 14.17 -0.71 -0.16
CA LEU A 73 14.29 0.46 0.71
C LEU A 73 15.56 0.44 1.58
N PHE A 74 16.28 -0.69 1.60
CA PHE A 74 17.46 -0.86 2.46
C PHE A 74 18.51 0.23 2.25
N ILE A 75 18.77 0.63 1.00
CA ILE A 75 19.73 1.68 0.68
C ILE A 75 19.28 3.02 1.29
N ILE A 76 17.99 3.35 1.15
CA ILE A 76 17.42 4.61 1.69
C ILE A 76 17.46 4.59 3.22
N ILE A 77 17.16 3.46 3.84
CA ILE A 77 17.20 3.28 5.29
C ILE A 77 18.63 3.48 5.81
N CYS A 78 19.62 2.84 5.19
CA CYS A 78 21.03 3.00 5.57
C CYS A 78 21.52 4.44 5.39
N PHE A 79 21.18 5.07 4.26
CA PHE A 79 21.55 6.46 3.99
C PHE A 79 20.95 7.43 5.02
N SER A 80 19.66 7.25 5.33
CA SER A 80 18.98 8.06 6.35
C SER A 80 19.57 7.85 7.73
N ALA A 81 19.96 6.61 8.09
CA ALA A 81 20.60 6.31 9.35
C ALA A 81 21.96 7.02 9.49
N ILE A 82 22.78 6.97 8.42
CA ILE A 82 24.09 7.62 8.39
C ILE A 82 23.93 9.14 8.55
N ILE A 83 22.99 9.76 7.82
CA ILE A 83 22.73 11.21 7.95
C ILE A 83 22.33 11.56 9.38
N ASN A 84 21.43 10.81 10.00
CA ASN A 84 21.03 11.08 11.40
C ASN A 84 22.19 10.96 12.38
N MET A 85 23.09 9.97 12.18
CA MET A 85 24.26 9.80 13.04
C MET A 85 25.21 11.01 13.01
N ILE A 86 25.28 11.69 11.84
CA ILE A 86 26.19 12.82 11.60
C ILE A 86 25.53 14.16 11.94
N SER A 87 24.24 14.33 11.60
CA SER A 87 23.55 15.62 11.67
C SER A 87 23.04 15.98 13.06
N VAL A 88 22.88 15.00 13.96
CA VAL A 88 22.33 15.24 15.28
C VAL A 88 23.43 15.66 16.25
N ASN A 89 23.34 16.88 16.79
CA ASN A 89 24.26 17.39 17.79
C ASN A 89 24.04 16.71 19.15
N GLY A 90 25.13 16.37 19.84
CA GLY A 90 25.08 15.74 21.16
C GLY A 90 26.44 15.35 21.71
N GLU A 91 26.46 14.45 22.70
CA GLU A 91 27.70 13.89 23.25
C GLU A 91 28.47 13.12 22.16
N VAL A 92 29.68 13.57 21.89
CA VAL A 92 30.51 13.00 20.85
C VAL A 92 31.09 11.68 21.32
N LEU A 93 30.74 10.58 20.61
CA LEU A 93 31.30 9.23 20.80
C LEU A 93 32.60 9.04 20.03
N LEU A 94 32.64 9.56 18.81
CA LEU A 94 33.80 9.40 17.92
C LEU A 94 33.97 10.65 17.06
N LYS A 95 35.16 11.23 17.03
CA LYS A 95 35.51 12.31 16.10
C LYS A 95 36.35 11.74 14.96
N LEU A 96 35.82 11.75 13.73
CA LEU A 96 36.51 11.40 12.50
C LEU A 96 36.71 12.67 11.67
N GLY A 97 37.68 13.50 12.02
CA GLY A 97 37.94 14.77 11.35
C GLY A 97 36.77 15.76 11.46
N PRO A 98 36.16 16.19 10.33
CA PRO A 98 35.02 17.12 10.32
C PRO A 98 33.70 16.45 10.71
N VAL A 99 33.63 15.12 10.80
CA VAL A 99 32.42 14.36 11.11
C VAL A 99 32.47 13.89 12.56
N SER A 100 31.47 14.27 13.36
CA SER A 100 31.30 13.80 14.73
C SER A 100 30.10 12.88 14.85
N ILE A 101 30.33 11.63 15.26
CA ILE A 101 29.26 10.69 15.59
C ILE A 101 28.86 10.94 17.04
N THR A 102 27.57 11.25 17.25
CA THR A 102 27.04 11.55 18.58
C THR A 102 26.20 10.39 19.12
N LYS A 103 26.17 10.23 20.45
CA LYS A 103 25.34 9.21 21.11
C LYS A 103 23.85 9.38 20.79
N GLN A 104 23.38 10.63 20.79
CA GLN A 104 22.00 10.98 20.44
C GLN A 104 21.70 10.68 18.97
N GLY A 105 22.67 10.92 18.08
CA GLY A 105 22.54 10.58 16.64
C GLY A 105 22.40 9.09 16.38
N VAL A 106 23.20 8.26 17.05
CA VAL A 106 23.10 6.80 16.98
C VAL A 106 21.73 6.32 17.48
N TRP A 107 21.26 6.89 18.59
CA TRP A 107 19.96 6.53 19.15
C TRP A 107 18.81 6.90 18.22
N MET A 108 18.83 8.11 17.64
CA MET A 108 17.83 8.55 16.67
C MET A 108 17.88 7.73 15.39
N ALA A 109 19.06 7.39 14.90
CA ALA A 109 19.23 6.50 13.73
C ALA A 109 18.61 5.13 13.98
N PHE A 110 18.84 4.53 15.16
CA PHE A 110 18.24 3.26 15.56
C PHE A 110 16.69 3.31 15.54
N TYR A 111 16.12 4.36 16.16
CA TYR A 111 14.67 4.57 16.15
C TYR A 111 14.11 4.74 14.73
N LEU A 112 14.80 5.50 13.89
CA LEU A 112 14.38 5.75 12.52
C LEU A 112 14.36 4.45 11.70
N VAL A 113 15.45 3.65 11.79
CA VAL A 113 15.56 2.37 11.09
C VAL A 113 14.40 1.45 11.47
N ILE A 114 14.17 1.25 12.76
CA ILE A 114 13.10 0.38 13.24
C ILE A 114 11.73 0.91 12.80
N ARG A 115 11.50 2.21 12.90
CA ARG A 115 10.25 2.83 12.47
C ARG A 115 9.99 2.58 10.99
N LEU A 116 10.99 2.79 10.12
CA LEU A 116 10.85 2.57 8.68
C LEU A 116 10.56 1.09 8.36
N VAL A 117 11.24 0.17 9.03
CA VAL A 117 10.97 -1.27 8.87
C VAL A 117 9.54 -1.62 9.29
N TYR A 118 9.06 -1.07 10.43
CA TYR A 118 7.69 -1.32 10.90
C TYR A 118 6.64 -0.71 9.98
N LEU A 119 6.88 0.46 9.42
CA LEU A 119 6.01 1.08 8.42
C LEU A 119 5.85 0.17 7.20
N VAL A 120 6.96 -0.36 6.69
CA VAL A 120 6.94 -1.24 5.51
C VAL A 120 6.23 -2.55 5.82
N ILE A 121 6.58 -3.21 6.94
CA ILE A 121 5.96 -4.48 7.31
C ILE A 121 4.47 -4.30 7.60
N GLY A 122 4.08 -3.27 8.35
CA GLY A 122 2.67 -2.99 8.68
C GLY A 122 1.82 -2.71 7.44
N SER A 123 2.32 -1.89 6.50
CA SER A 123 1.65 -1.64 5.21
C SER A 123 1.58 -2.90 4.36
N SER A 124 2.64 -3.72 4.36
CA SER A 124 2.70 -4.98 3.61
C SER A 124 1.63 -5.97 4.10
N VAL A 125 1.36 -6.04 5.40
CA VAL A 125 0.28 -6.90 5.94
C VAL A 125 -1.06 -6.57 5.29
N MET A 126 -1.39 -5.28 5.17
CA MET A 126 -2.62 -4.85 4.50
C MET A 126 -2.62 -5.27 3.02
N THR A 127 -1.53 -5.02 2.30
CA THR A 127 -1.39 -5.32 0.87
C THR A 127 -1.51 -6.82 0.60
N PHE A 128 -0.91 -7.67 1.44
CA PHE A 128 -0.98 -9.13 1.27
C PHE A 128 -2.32 -9.74 1.71
N THR A 129 -3.08 -9.07 2.58
CA THR A 129 -4.35 -9.60 3.12
C THR A 129 -5.60 -9.00 2.49
N THR A 130 -5.47 -8.04 1.57
CA THR A 130 -6.61 -7.33 0.97
C THR A 130 -6.46 -7.30 -0.55
N THR A 131 -7.49 -7.73 -1.28
CA THR A 131 -7.47 -7.63 -2.75
C THR A 131 -7.71 -6.18 -3.19
N PRO A 132 -7.22 -5.77 -4.38
CA PRO A 132 -7.47 -4.42 -4.91
C PRO A 132 -8.96 -4.06 -4.99
N ASN A 133 -9.83 -5.01 -5.37
CA ASN A 133 -11.27 -4.79 -5.42
C ASN A 133 -11.86 -4.55 -4.02
N GLN A 134 -11.43 -5.34 -3.02
CA GLN A 134 -11.86 -5.12 -1.62
C GLN A 134 -11.38 -3.77 -1.10
N LEU A 135 -10.17 -3.35 -1.49
CA LEU A 135 -9.63 -2.04 -1.11
C LEU A 135 -10.49 -0.91 -1.67
N THR A 136 -10.87 -0.99 -2.95
CA THR A 136 -11.76 -0.01 -3.60
C THR A 136 -13.11 0.05 -2.91
N ASP A 137 -13.70 -1.11 -2.57
CA ASP A 137 -14.96 -1.19 -1.85
C ASP A 137 -14.86 -0.60 -0.43
N GLY A 138 -13.73 -0.84 0.24
CA GLY A 138 -13.44 -0.27 1.56
C GLY A 138 -13.30 1.25 1.51
N LEU A 139 -12.60 1.76 0.49
CA LEU A 139 -12.43 3.21 0.27
C LEU A 139 -13.77 3.89 -0.02
N GLU A 140 -14.61 3.33 -0.90
CA GLU A 140 -15.92 3.90 -1.22
C GLU A 140 -16.78 4.06 0.03
N LYS A 141 -16.89 3.01 0.83
CA LYS A 141 -17.69 3.06 2.06
C LYS A 141 -17.01 3.86 3.17
N GLY A 142 -15.66 3.84 3.25
CA GLY A 142 -14.89 4.63 4.22
C GLY A 142 -15.00 6.13 3.97
N PHE A 143 -14.98 6.54 2.71
CA PHE A 143 -15.07 7.94 2.30
C PHE A 143 -16.48 8.42 1.99
N HIS A 144 -17.49 7.64 2.35
CA HIS A 144 -18.90 8.03 2.11
C HIS A 144 -19.27 9.39 2.72
N PHE A 145 -18.59 9.83 3.80
CA PHE A 145 -18.78 11.14 4.40
C PHE A 145 -18.42 12.30 3.45
N LEU A 146 -17.51 12.08 2.48
CA LEU A 146 -17.14 13.07 1.47
C LEU A 146 -18.28 13.37 0.47
N LYS A 147 -19.32 12.52 0.41
CA LYS A 147 -20.54 12.83 -0.34
C LYS A 147 -21.17 14.13 0.15
N LYS A 148 -21.02 14.49 1.45
CA LYS A 148 -21.49 15.76 2.00
C LYS A 148 -20.76 16.99 1.40
N VAL A 149 -19.57 16.80 0.87
CA VAL A 149 -18.73 17.84 0.22
C VAL A 149 -18.85 17.76 -1.31
N HIS A 150 -19.92 17.14 -1.83
CA HIS A 150 -20.19 16.97 -3.28
C HIS A 150 -19.15 16.16 -4.05
N VAL A 151 -18.35 15.33 -3.37
CA VAL A 151 -17.41 14.42 -4.04
C VAL A 151 -18.18 13.19 -4.54
N PRO A 152 -18.12 12.84 -5.84
CA PRO A 152 -18.81 11.68 -6.42
C PRO A 152 -18.08 10.37 -6.08
N VAL A 153 -18.09 9.99 -4.79
CA VAL A 153 -17.30 8.84 -4.27
C VAL A 153 -17.71 7.52 -4.92
N HIS A 154 -18.99 7.35 -5.23
CA HIS A 154 -19.48 6.14 -5.87
C HIS A 154 -18.97 6.01 -7.30
N GLU A 155 -19.00 7.08 -8.07
CA GLU A 155 -18.54 7.12 -9.46
C GLU A 155 -17.04 6.86 -9.53
N ILE A 156 -16.27 7.46 -8.60
CA ILE A 156 -14.82 7.22 -8.49
C ILE A 156 -14.56 5.73 -8.18
N ALA A 157 -15.26 5.15 -7.22
CA ALA A 157 -15.08 3.73 -6.88
C ALA A 157 -15.46 2.80 -8.04
N MET A 158 -16.51 3.14 -8.79
CA MET A 158 -16.90 2.41 -9.98
C MET A 158 -15.83 2.50 -11.07
N MET A 159 -15.31 3.71 -11.35
CA MET A 159 -14.20 3.89 -12.30
C MET A 159 -12.97 3.05 -11.90
N MET A 160 -12.60 3.06 -10.61
CA MET A 160 -11.50 2.23 -10.09
C MET A 160 -11.76 0.73 -10.28
N SER A 161 -12.99 0.26 -10.02
CA SER A 161 -13.36 -1.16 -10.19
C SER A 161 -13.30 -1.58 -11.65
N ILE A 162 -13.74 -0.71 -12.58
CA ILE A 162 -13.65 -0.93 -14.03
C ILE A 162 -12.17 -0.96 -14.46
N ALA A 163 -11.38 0.01 -14.01
CA ALA A 163 -9.95 0.08 -14.31
C ALA A 163 -9.22 -1.20 -13.84
N LEU A 164 -9.42 -1.63 -12.59
CA LEU A 164 -8.82 -2.84 -12.04
C LEU A 164 -9.18 -4.10 -12.83
N ARG A 165 -10.39 -4.16 -13.41
CA ARG A 165 -10.83 -5.25 -14.28
C ARG A 165 -10.17 -5.19 -15.65
N PHE A 166 -9.97 -3.98 -16.19
CA PHE A 166 -9.39 -3.80 -17.53
C PHE A 166 -7.87 -3.95 -17.57
N ILE A 167 -7.17 -3.70 -16.46
CA ILE A 167 -5.71 -3.82 -16.42
C ILE A 167 -5.22 -5.21 -16.87
N PRO A 168 -5.72 -6.36 -16.34
CA PRO A 168 -5.31 -7.67 -16.85
C PRO A 168 -5.62 -7.86 -18.33
N ILE A 169 -6.80 -7.42 -18.77
CA ILE A 169 -7.25 -7.56 -20.16
C ILE A 169 -6.34 -6.76 -21.11
N LEU A 170 -6.03 -5.51 -20.75
CA LEU A 170 -5.14 -4.66 -21.53
C LEU A 170 -3.69 -5.16 -21.51
N THR A 171 -3.26 -5.78 -20.41
CA THR A 171 -1.93 -6.42 -20.34
C THR A 171 -1.81 -7.59 -21.29
N GLU A 172 -2.82 -8.45 -21.36
CA GLU A 172 -2.87 -9.53 -22.34
C GLU A 172 -2.89 -9.02 -23.78
N GLU A 173 -3.63 -7.96 -24.05
CA GLU A 173 -3.70 -7.31 -25.36
C GLU A 173 -2.35 -6.70 -25.74
N LEU A 174 -1.69 -6.03 -24.78
CA LEU A 174 -0.33 -5.50 -24.95
C LEU A 174 0.66 -6.60 -25.33
N ASP A 175 0.64 -7.74 -24.64
CA ASP A 175 1.49 -8.89 -24.96
C ASP A 175 1.26 -9.44 -26.38
N LYS A 176 0.01 -9.48 -26.83
CA LYS A 176 -0.34 -9.89 -28.20
C LYS A 176 0.18 -8.90 -29.23
N ILE A 177 -0.05 -7.60 -29.02
CA ILE A 177 0.43 -6.55 -29.90
C ILE A 177 1.96 -6.55 -29.96
N MET A 178 2.64 -6.66 -28.83
CA MET A 178 4.11 -6.71 -28.78
C MET A 178 4.65 -7.92 -29.59
N LYS A 179 4.08 -9.11 -29.41
CA LYS A 179 4.47 -10.30 -30.19
C LYS A 179 4.26 -10.11 -31.68
N ALA A 180 3.14 -9.53 -32.07
CA ALA A 180 2.86 -9.23 -33.47
C ALA A 180 3.86 -8.22 -34.05
N GLN A 181 4.28 -7.21 -33.31
CA GLN A 181 5.29 -6.23 -33.76
C GLN A 181 6.68 -6.85 -33.83
N MET A 182 7.04 -7.71 -32.87
CA MET A 182 8.29 -8.49 -32.94
C MET A 182 8.36 -9.38 -34.18
N SER A 183 7.25 -10.03 -34.56
CA SER A 183 7.15 -10.82 -35.81
C SER A 183 7.29 -9.97 -37.06
N ARG A 184 7.02 -8.66 -36.99
CA ARG A 184 7.24 -7.68 -38.07
C ARG A 184 8.64 -7.09 -38.06
N GLY A 185 9.56 -7.61 -37.20
CA GLY A 185 10.95 -7.21 -37.13
C GLY A 185 11.25 -6.04 -36.20
N VAL A 186 10.29 -5.62 -35.34
CA VAL A 186 10.54 -4.58 -34.34
C VAL A 186 11.31 -5.21 -33.18
N ASP A 187 12.52 -4.70 -32.91
CA ASP A 187 13.32 -5.06 -31.76
C ASP A 187 13.21 -3.99 -30.69
N PHE A 188 12.61 -4.35 -29.54
CA PHE A 188 12.36 -3.45 -28.40
C PHE A 188 13.55 -3.33 -27.44
N GLU A 189 14.56 -4.18 -27.56
CA GLU A 189 15.68 -4.25 -26.61
C GLU A 189 16.90 -3.46 -27.12
N SER A 190 17.08 -3.35 -28.43
CA SER A 190 18.22 -2.64 -29.05
C SER A 190 17.99 -1.12 -29.18
N GLY A 191 19.07 -0.36 -29.10
CA GLY A 191 19.09 1.07 -29.33
C GLY A 191 19.09 1.94 -28.08
N ASN A 192 19.22 3.26 -28.30
CA ASN A 192 19.21 4.27 -27.25
C ASN A 192 17.81 4.44 -26.63
N ILE A 193 17.70 5.04 -25.42
CA ILE A 193 16.43 5.23 -24.70
C ILE A 193 15.38 5.93 -25.57
N PHE A 194 15.81 6.93 -26.38
CA PHE A 194 14.92 7.66 -27.28
C PHE A 194 14.40 6.79 -28.43
N GLU A 195 15.25 5.96 -29.01
CA GLU A 195 14.88 4.99 -30.08
C GLU A 195 13.93 3.91 -29.56
N ARG A 196 14.19 3.38 -28.35
CA ARG A 196 13.27 2.45 -27.67
C ARG A 196 11.90 3.07 -27.45
N GLY A 197 11.84 4.34 -27.00
CA GLY A 197 10.58 5.09 -26.89
C GLY A 197 9.81 5.19 -28.21
N LYS A 198 10.50 5.48 -29.33
CA LYS A 198 9.88 5.55 -30.66
C LYS A 198 9.36 4.20 -31.14
N LYS A 199 10.06 3.11 -30.81
CA LYS A 199 9.63 1.74 -31.12
C LYS A 199 8.37 1.28 -30.36
N LEU A 200 8.01 1.95 -29.26
CA LEU A 200 6.77 1.70 -28.52
C LEU A 200 5.52 2.30 -29.16
N ILE A 201 5.67 3.32 -30.03
CA ILE A 201 4.53 3.98 -30.68
C ILE A 201 3.64 2.98 -31.46
N PRO A 202 4.18 2.05 -32.29
CA PRO A 202 3.39 1.04 -32.99
C PRO A 202 2.65 0.06 -32.07
N VAL A 203 2.98 0.03 -30.78
CA VAL A 203 2.29 -0.78 -29.77
C VAL A 203 1.24 0.05 -29.04
N LEU A 204 1.56 1.31 -28.73
CA LEU A 204 0.65 2.20 -27.98
C LEU A 204 -0.58 2.58 -28.78
N VAL A 205 -0.45 2.86 -30.09
CA VAL A 205 -1.58 3.28 -30.92
C VAL A 205 -2.66 2.20 -31.02
N PRO A 206 -2.35 0.94 -31.39
CA PRO A 206 -3.34 -0.13 -31.41
C PRO A 206 -3.95 -0.42 -30.03
N LEU A 207 -3.12 -0.36 -28.95
CA LEU A 207 -3.60 -0.57 -27.60
C LEU A 207 -4.61 0.50 -27.17
N PHE A 208 -4.34 1.77 -27.52
CA PHE A 208 -5.24 2.89 -27.24
C PHE A 208 -6.58 2.74 -27.97
N ILE A 209 -6.54 2.36 -29.25
CA ILE A 209 -7.75 2.10 -30.06
C ILE A 209 -8.55 0.94 -29.43
N ALA A 210 -7.88 -0.14 -29.03
CA ALA A 210 -8.54 -1.27 -28.37
C ALA A 210 -9.19 -0.86 -27.04
N ALA A 211 -8.51 -0.01 -26.24
CA ALA A 211 -9.05 0.52 -24.98
C ALA A 211 -10.31 1.36 -25.21
N ILE A 212 -10.31 2.26 -26.21
CA ILE A 212 -11.48 3.08 -26.55
C ILE A 212 -12.65 2.21 -27.01
N ARG A 213 -12.41 1.23 -27.87
CA ARG A 213 -13.47 0.30 -28.32
C ARG A 213 -14.10 -0.43 -27.15
N ARG A 214 -13.28 -0.97 -26.22
CA ARG A 214 -13.78 -1.63 -25.01
C ARG A 214 -14.56 -0.71 -24.09
N ALA A 215 -14.13 0.57 -23.97
CA ALA A 215 -14.87 1.56 -23.21
C ALA A 215 -16.24 1.85 -23.83
N SER A 216 -16.32 1.97 -25.17
CA SER A 216 -17.56 2.15 -25.89
C SER A 216 -18.50 0.94 -25.76
N ASP A 217 -17.97 -0.29 -25.89
CA ASP A 217 -18.72 -1.52 -25.72
C ASP A 217 -19.28 -1.64 -24.29
N LEU A 218 -18.47 -1.27 -23.28
CA LEU A 218 -18.92 -1.24 -21.89
C LEU A 218 -20.01 -0.21 -21.67
N ALA A 219 -19.86 1.01 -22.22
CA ALA A 219 -20.87 2.07 -22.10
C ALA A 219 -22.21 1.62 -22.69
N MET A 220 -22.21 1.06 -23.91
CA MET A 220 -23.42 0.50 -24.55
C MET A 220 -24.05 -0.64 -23.71
N ALA A 221 -23.22 -1.52 -23.14
CA ALA A 221 -23.70 -2.58 -22.26
C ALA A 221 -24.29 -2.05 -20.95
N MET A 222 -23.77 -0.94 -20.41
CA MET A 222 -24.31 -0.28 -19.23
C MET A 222 -25.64 0.41 -19.54
N ASP A 223 -25.75 1.11 -20.68
CA ASP A 223 -26.97 1.74 -21.14
C ASP A 223 -28.08 0.68 -21.38
N ALA A 224 -27.76 -0.42 -22.03
CA ALA A 224 -28.68 -1.55 -22.24
C ALA A 224 -29.19 -2.18 -20.93
N ARG A 225 -28.43 -2.02 -19.82
CA ARG A 225 -28.81 -2.45 -18.47
C ARG A 225 -29.45 -1.34 -17.65
N CYS A 226 -29.86 -0.24 -18.29
CA CYS A 226 -30.49 0.92 -17.65
C CYS A 226 -29.63 1.51 -16.52
N TYR A 227 -28.33 1.67 -16.77
CA TYR A 227 -27.44 2.30 -15.79
C TYR A 227 -27.69 3.82 -15.74
N ASN A 228 -28.31 4.32 -14.66
CA ASN A 228 -28.64 5.75 -14.45
C ASN A 228 -27.92 6.35 -13.25
N GLY A 229 -26.59 6.14 -13.11
CA GLY A 229 -25.83 6.66 -11.97
C GLY A 229 -25.90 5.79 -10.70
N GLY A 230 -25.37 6.27 -9.59
CA GLY A 230 -25.13 5.47 -8.37
C GLY A 230 -26.27 5.46 -7.33
N GLU A 231 -27.33 6.28 -7.48
CA GLU A 231 -28.38 6.38 -6.48
C GLU A 231 -29.36 5.19 -6.53
N GLY A 232 -29.71 4.65 -5.36
CA GLY A 232 -30.69 3.55 -5.23
C GLY A 232 -30.17 2.15 -5.58
N LYS A 233 -28.88 1.95 -5.87
CA LYS A 233 -28.36 0.63 -6.24
C LYS A 233 -27.99 -0.22 -5.05
N THR A 234 -28.30 -1.52 -5.15
CA THR A 234 -27.85 -2.56 -4.22
C THR A 234 -26.62 -3.28 -4.78
N ARG A 235 -25.78 -3.79 -3.88
CA ARG A 235 -24.62 -4.63 -4.24
C ARG A 235 -24.95 -6.09 -4.07
N LEU A 236 -24.46 -6.94 -4.99
CA LEU A 236 -24.61 -8.38 -4.89
C LEU A 236 -23.94 -8.94 -3.62
N HIS A 237 -22.77 -8.40 -3.26
CA HIS A 237 -22.02 -8.74 -2.05
C HIS A 237 -21.80 -7.47 -1.19
N PRO A 238 -22.79 -7.09 -0.36
CA PRO A 238 -22.63 -5.92 0.49
C PRO A 238 -21.59 -6.20 1.59
N LEU A 239 -20.75 -5.19 1.89
CA LEU A 239 -19.87 -5.26 3.05
C LEU A 239 -20.74 -5.13 4.32
N VAL A 240 -20.77 -6.18 5.15
CA VAL A 240 -21.52 -6.22 6.40
C VAL A 240 -20.54 -6.48 7.54
N TYR A 241 -20.59 -5.66 8.58
CA TYR A 241 -19.75 -5.86 9.76
C TYR A 241 -20.10 -7.15 10.49
N ALA A 242 -19.11 -7.96 10.77
CA ALA A 242 -19.21 -9.15 11.59
C ALA A 242 -18.72 -8.87 13.02
N LYS A 243 -19.03 -9.75 13.99
CA LYS A 243 -18.55 -9.61 15.38
C LYS A 243 -17.01 -9.48 15.47
N ARG A 244 -16.28 -10.13 14.58
CA ARG A 244 -14.81 -10.06 14.48
C ARG A 244 -14.29 -8.66 14.15
N ASP A 245 -15.05 -7.87 13.39
CA ASP A 245 -14.67 -6.53 12.99
C ASP A 245 -14.76 -5.57 14.17
N TYR A 246 -15.79 -5.71 15.01
CA TYR A 246 -15.93 -4.94 16.26
C TYR A 246 -14.81 -5.28 17.25
N ILE A 247 -14.45 -6.56 17.38
CA ILE A 247 -13.32 -6.99 18.22
C ILE A 247 -12.01 -6.35 17.71
N ALA A 248 -11.80 -6.33 16.40
CA ALA A 248 -10.62 -5.70 15.82
C ALA A 248 -10.57 -4.19 16.09
N TYR A 249 -11.71 -3.48 16.03
CA TYR A 249 -11.78 -2.07 16.44
C TYR A 249 -11.42 -1.85 17.91
N VAL A 250 -11.92 -2.72 18.81
CA VAL A 250 -11.59 -2.63 20.25
C VAL A 250 -10.10 -2.84 20.48
N ILE A 251 -9.51 -3.89 19.88
CA ILE A 251 -8.07 -4.17 20.00
C ILE A 251 -7.25 -2.98 19.51
N MET A 252 -7.67 -2.37 18.40
CA MET A 252 -7.00 -1.22 17.82
C MET A 252 -7.12 0.02 18.68
N ALA A 253 -8.31 0.27 19.27
CA ALA A 253 -8.53 1.37 20.20
C ALA A 253 -7.67 1.22 21.46
N VAL A 254 -7.59 0.01 22.02
CA VAL A 254 -6.71 -0.31 23.16
C VAL A 254 -5.24 -0.07 22.79
N TYR A 255 -4.79 -0.53 21.64
CA TYR A 255 -3.42 -0.30 21.17
C TYR A 255 -3.08 1.19 21.07
N VAL A 256 -3.94 1.97 20.38
CA VAL A 256 -3.75 3.42 20.24
C VAL A 256 -3.75 4.12 21.59
N PHE A 257 -4.68 3.76 22.47
CA PHE A 257 -4.74 4.31 23.84
C PHE A 257 -3.47 4.03 24.62
N VAL A 258 -2.98 2.80 24.62
CA VAL A 258 -1.73 2.40 25.30
C VAL A 258 -0.53 3.16 24.72
N MET A 259 -0.46 3.33 23.40
CA MET A 259 0.63 4.06 22.73
C MET A 259 0.64 5.55 23.14
N ILE A 260 -0.53 6.21 23.15
CA ILE A 260 -0.67 7.61 23.56
C ILE A 260 -0.35 7.76 25.05
N PHE A 261 -0.87 6.88 25.90
CA PHE A 261 -0.64 6.89 27.34
C PHE A 261 0.84 6.74 27.68
N CYS A 262 1.53 5.76 27.07
CA CYS A 262 2.97 5.59 27.23
C CYS A 262 3.75 6.81 26.74
N SER A 263 3.34 7.40 25.60
CA SER A 263 4.01 8.60 25.08
C SER A 263 3.84 9.82 25.99
N PHE A 264 2.69 9.93 26.67
CA PHE A 264 2.39 11.05 27.56
C PHE A 264 3.11 10.93 28.91
N ILE A 265 3.08 9.76 29.55
CA ILE A 265 3.73 9.52 30.84
C ILE A 265 5.25 9.69 30.73
N LEU A 266 5.86 9.16 29.67
CA LEU A 266 7.30 9.19 29.48
C LEU A 266 7.83 10.55 28.95
N ARG A 267 6.95 11.47 28.53
CA ARG A 267 7.33 12.87 28.29
C ARG A 267 7.71 13.64 29.55
N GLY A 268 7.24 13.17 30.71
CA GLY A 268 7.56 13.79 32.03
C GLY A 268 8.83 13.27 32.69
N ILE A 269 9.53 12.30 32.08
CA ILE A 269 10.72 11.65 32.67
C ILE A 269 12.00 11.97 31.84
N PHE A 270 11.91 12.58 30.68
CA PHE A 270 13.01 13.07 29.84
C PHE A 270 12.71 14.54 29.45
#